data_376a7731d20a6f8324b62ae628a18948
#
_entry.id   376a7731d20a6f8324b62ae628a18948
#
_cell.length_a   1.000
_cell.length_b   1.000
_cell.length_c   1.000
_cell.angle_alpha   90.00
_cell.angle_beta   90.00
_cell.angle_gamma   90.00
#
_symmetry.space_group_name_H-M   'P 1'
#
loop_
_entity.id
_entity.type
_entity.pdbx_description
1 polymer ?
#
loop_
_entity_poly.entity_id
_entity_poly.type
_entity_poly.pdbx_seq_one_letter_code
_entity_poly.pdbx_strand_id
1 'polypeptide(L)'
;MADILVVDDDASVAGALRRFLEIEGHACRVASNAADGLAAIDERRPDLVLMDIRMPGVDGLQALDRVQAKYQGLCVVMMTGYGTSQTSIDAMKAGAFDYITKPPSLDALRRLIARALAAGQPVAGDAEPSEPVVPRLVGDTPAMAELYKMIGRLAKNDVPALFVGEHGTGKSLAVAMLHDSSERRHEPLVRVNCTIPVAALESALFSGATGTLHLSNIEAMPAALQARLARALTDSDRARSTERIRARVLASTSADLAAEVAAGHFNRGLYDVISLITIHIPPLRERRDDLPMLIRHFIGSINAKLNRSIKGVDEQALKRLQEHRWPGNSGELERVLTRAAILAGGDIITSNDIAFLTDSVFQAGTDGASGLDRAVRAALQERLVDSPQSNRLFHQIVEAVETALVKEALAITNGNQVKASELLGVNRATLRKKAPSE
;
A
#
# COMPACT_ATOMS: atom_id res chain seq x y z
N MET A 1 33.35 1.98 18.16
CA MET A 1 34.34 2.34 17.12
C MET A 1 34.42 1.14 16.18
N ALA A 2 33.98 1.28 14.95
CA ALA A 2 33.96 0.19 13.95
C ALA A 2 35.08 0.40 12.92
N ASP A 3 35.55 -0.70 12.30
CA ASP A 3 36.51 -0.68 11.20
C ASP A 3 35.77 -0.72 9.86
N ILE A 4 35.81 0.37 9.10
CA ILE A 4 35.10 0.53 7.84
C ILE A 4 36.11 0.60 6.70
N LEU A 5 35.92 -0.25 5.69
CA LEU A 5 36.72 -0.22 4.46
C LEU A 5 35.95 0.51 3.35
N VAL A 6 36.57 1.54 2.79
CA VAL A 6 36.09 2.26 1.60
C VAL A 6 36.88 1.79 0.38
N VAL A 7 36.17 1.31 -0.65
CA VAL A 7 36.77 0.87 -1.91
C VAL A 7 36.20 1.73 -3.03
N ASP A 8 37.03 2.67 -3.54
CA ASP A 8 36.63 3.69 -4.52
C ASP A 8 37.84 4.15 -5.31
N ASP A 9 37.76 4.18 -6.63
CA ASP A 9 38.86 4.65 -7.51
C ASP A 9 39.00 6.17 -7.55
N ASP A 10 37.96 6.92 -7.13
CA ASP A 10 38.06 8.36 -6.98
C ASP A 10 38.62 8.75 -5.60
N ALA A 11 39.90 9.17 -5.61
CA ALA A 11 40.60 9.59 -4.41
C ALA A 11 39.92 10.76 -3.66
N SER A 12 39.18 11.62 -4.37
CA SER A 12 38.46 12.74 -3.76
C SER A 12 37.25 12.26 -2.97
N VAL A 13 36.50 11.31 -3.53
CA VAL A 13 35.34 10.67 -2.88
C VAL A 13 35.80 9.83 -1.69
N ALA A 14 36.79 8.98 -1.89
CA ALA A 14 37.35 8.16 -0.82
C ALA A 14 37.91 9.00 0.34
N GLY A 15 38.60 10.13 0.02
CA GLY A 15 39.11 11.06 1.02
C GLY A 15 38.03 11.83 1.79
N ALA A 16 36.92 12.16 1.13
CA ALA A 16 35.77 12.80 1.77
C ALA A 16 35.04 11.83 2.72
N LEU A 17 34.82 10.59 2.26
CA LEU A 17 34.22 9.53 3.07
C LEU A 17 35.08 9.17 4.28
N ARG A 18 36.40 9.06 4.10
CA ARG A 18 37.33 8.81 5.21
C ARG A 18 37.21 9.89 6.29
N ARG A 19 37.28 11.17 5.92
CA ARG A 19 37.15 12.27 6.87
C ARG A 19 35.81 12.25 7.60
N PHE A 20 34.73 11.97 6.89
CA PHE A 20 33.40 11.85 7.50
C PHE A 20 33.37 10.71 8.53
N LEU A 21 33.87 9.52 8.18
CA LEU A 21 33.87 8.34 9.04
C LEU A 21 34.74 8.56 10.30
N GLU A 22 35.90 9.23 10.15
CA GLU A 22 36.77 9.58 11.27
C GLU A 22 36.10 10.60 12.22
N ILE A 23 35.33 11.57 11.69
CA ILE A 23 34.54 12.52 12.52
C ILE A 23 33.43 11.80 13.27
N GLU A 24 32.80 10.79 12.66
CA GLU A 24 31.77 9.96 13.32
C GLU A 24 32.37 8.92 14.31
N GLY A 25 33.68 8.90 14.49
CA GLY A 25 34.37 8.06 15.48
C GLY A 25 34.63 6.62 15.01
N HIS A 26 34.66 6.37 13.71
CA HIS A 26 35.01 5.07 13.12
C HIS A 26 36.45 5.05 12.62
N ALA A 27 37.08 3.86 12.60
CA ALA A 27 38.33 3.64 11.89
C ALA A 27 38.03 3.44 10.40
N CYS A 28 38.77 4.10 9.51
CA CYS A 28 38.57 4.00 8.07
C CYS A 28 39.84 3.57 7.35
N ARG A 29 39.72 2.50 6.56
CA ARG A 29 40.74 2.07 5.59
C ARG A 29 40.24 2.39 4.18
N VAL A 30 41.14 2.67 3.24
CA VAL A 30 40.79 3.01 1.86
C VAL A 30 41.56 2.09 0.91
N ALA A 31 40.88 1.57 -0.10
CA ALA A 31 41.46 0.86 -1.24
C ALA A 31 41.00 1.54 -2.53
N SER A 32 41.87 1.64 -3.53
CA SER A 32 41.64 2.37 -4.78
C SER A 32 41.05 1.50 -5.90
N ASN A 33 40.88 0.21 -5.68
CA ASN A 33 40.33 -0.74 -6.65
C ASN A 33 39.81 -1.99 -5.94
N ALA A 34 39.07 -2.82 -6.68
CA ALA A 34 38.47 -4.03 -6.15
C ALA A 34 39.52 -5.07 -5.67
N ALA A 35 40.66 -5.18 -6.32
CA ALA A 35 41.70 -6.15 -5.96
C ALA A 35 42.37 -5.79 -4.62
N ASP A 36 42.71 -4.50 -4.43
CA ASP A 36 43.24 -3.98 -3.17
C ASP A 36 42.18 -4.06 -2.06
N GLY A 37 40.92 -3.82 -2.40
CA GLY A 37 39.79 -3.96 -1.49
C GLY A 37 39.67 -5.38 -0.96
N LEU A 38 39.72 -6.39 -1.85
CA LEU A 38 39.67 -7.80 -1.47
C LEU A 38 40.89 -8.20 -0.62
N ALA A 39 42.08 -7.74 -0.99
CA ALA A 39 43.30 -7.99 -0.21
C ALA A 39 43.20 -7.35 1.21
N ALA A 40 42.67 -6.15 1.31
CA ALA A 40 42.47 -5.49 2.60
C ALA A 40 41.42 -6.18 3.49
N ILE A 41 40.40 -6.83 2.89
CA ILE A 41 39.44 -7.68 3.62
C ILE A 41 40.13 -8.97 4.10
N ASP A 42 40.96 -9.59 3.25
CA ASP A 42 41.70 -10.80 3.58
C ASP A 42 42.71 -10.57 4.71
N GLU A 43 43.40 -9.43 4.72
CA GLU A 43 44.35 -9.04 5.76
C GLU A 43 43.63 -8.81 7.12
N ARG A 44 42.55 -8.11 7.11
CA ARG A 44 41.71 -7.84 8.29
C ARG A 44 40.27 -7.63 7.90
N ARG A 45 39.38 -8.50 8.35
CA ARG A 45 37.95 -8.40 8.11
C ARG A 45 37.42 -7.10 8.70
N PRO A 46 36.83 -6.18 7.89
CA PRO A 46 36.17 -4.98 8.39
C PRO A 46 34.79 -5.30 8.96
N ASP A 47 34.24 -4.37 9.73
CA ASP A 47 32.84 -4.43 10.20
C ASP A 47 31.86 -4.05 9.09
N LEU A 48 32.28 -3.19 8.16
CA LEU A 48 31.49 -2.71 7.02
C LEU A 48 32.40 -2.39 5.83
N VAL A 49 31.93 -2.69 4.62
CA VAL A 49 32.56 -2.27 3.36
C VAL A 49 31.66 -1.29 2.63
N LEU A 50 32.17 -0.12 2.25
CA LEU A 50 31.57 0.79 1.28
C LEU A 50 32.31 0.61 -0.04
N MET A 51 31.65 0.08 -1.08
CA MET A 51 32.30 -0.30 -2.35
C MET A 51 31.67 0.38 -3.54
N ASP A 52 32.47 1.05 -4.38
CA ASP A 52 31.97 1.57 -5.65
C ASP A 52 31.62 0.44 -6.61
N ILE A 53 30.54 0.64 -7.38
CA ILE A 53 30.13 -0.29 -8.44
C ILE A 53 31.08 -0.21 -9.63
N ARG A 54 31.43 1.02 -10.06
CA ARG A 54 32.23 1.22 -11.26
C ARG A 54 33.69 1.53 -10.92
N MET A 55 34.52 0.52 -11.01
CA MET A 55 35.96 0.67 -10.83
C MET A 55 36.72 0.08 -12.03
N PRO A 56 37.89 0.63 -12.39
CA PRO A 56 38.71 0.07 -13.43
C PRO A 56 39.14 -1.37 -13.14
N GLY A 57 39.04 -2.26 -14.12
CA GLY A 57 39.44 -3.65 -14.02
C GLY A 57 38.34 -4.59 -13.56
N VAL A 58 38.21 -4.86 -12.26
CA VAL A 58 37.15 -5.71 -11.70
C VAL A 58 35.98 -4.83 -11.27
N ASP A 59 34.80 -5.13 -11.84
CA ASP A 59 33.54 -4.44 -11.45
C ASP A 59 33.22 -4.74 -9.98
N GLY A 60 32.72 -3.71 -9.28
CA GLY A 60 32.32 -3.80 -7.88
C GLY A 60 31.27 -4.91 -7.61
N LEU A 61 30.38 -5.21 -8.58
CA LEU A 61 29.44 -6.32 -8.46
C LEU A 61 30.14 -7.68 -8.45
N GLN A 62 31.15 -7.87 -9.29
CA GLN A 62 31.97 -9.09 -9.29
C GLN A 62 32.80 -9.22 -8.00
N ALA A 63 33.27 -8.09 -7.47
CA ALA A 63 33.96 -8.08 -6.18
C ALA A 63 33.01 -8.45 -5.04
N LEU A 64 31.77 -7.94 -5.06
CA LEU A 64 30.73 -8.30 -4.09
C LEU A 64 30.44 -9.80 -4.09
N ASP A 65 30.26 -10.42 -5.26
CA ASP A 65 30.05 -11.88 -5.37
C ASP A 65 31.16 -12.66 -4.69
N ARG A 66 32.43 -12.26 -4.90
CA ARG A 66 33.61 -12.90 -4.27
C ARG A 66 33.62 -12.69 -2.76
N VAL A 67 33.26 -11.50 -2.28
CA VAL A 67 33.17 -11.19 -0.85
C VAL A 67 32.09 -12.03 -0.20
N GLN A 68 30.91 -12.11 -0.77
CA GLN A 68 29.80 -12.88 -0.20
C GLN A 68 30.05 -14.39 -0.21
N ALA A 69 30.71 -14.90 -1.25
CA ALA A 69 31.12 -16.32 -1.31
C ALA A 69 32.11 -16.69 -0.23
N LYS A 70 33.09 -15.80 0.09
CA LYS A 70 34.17 -16.07 1.03
C LYS A 70 33.88 -15.65 2.47
N TYR A 71 33.14 -14.54 2.66
CA TYR A 71 32.89 -13.90 3.95
C TYR A 71 31.39 -13.77 4.21
N GLN A 72 30.72 -14.88 4.46
CA GLN A 72 29.30 -14.88 4.79
C GLN A 72 28.98 -13.93 5.95
N GLY A 73 27.97 -13.06 5.77
CA GLY A 73 27.55 -12.10 6.78
C GLY A 73 28.42 -10.83 6.91
N LEU A 74 29.37 -10.58 6.00
CA LEU A 74 30.04 -9.30 5.92
C LEU A 74 29.09 -8.28 5.25
N CYS A 75 28.80 -7.19 5.93
CA CYS A 75 27.98 -6.13 5.39
C CYS A 75 28.74 -5.36 4.30
N VAL A 76 28.22 -5.37 3.07
CA VAL A 76 28.75 -4.59 1.94
C VAL A 76 27.68 -3.65 1.44
N VAL A 77 27.98 -2.36 1.45
CA VAL A 77 27.13 -1.31 0.88
C VAL A 77 27.72 -0.87 -0.45
N MET A 78 26.91 -0.92 -1.49
CA MET A 78 27.36 -0.51 -2.83
C MET A 78 27.15 0.98 -3.04
N MET A 79 28.14 1.67 -3.64
CA MET A 79 28.05 3.08 -4.00
C MET A 79 27.91 3.21 -5.52
N THR A 80 26.97 4.06 -5.99
CA THR A 80 26.72 4.21 -7.43
C THR A 80 26.62 5.69 -7.83
N GLY A 81 27.32 6.07 -8.91
CA GLY A 81 27.27 7.44 -9.44
C GLY A 81 26.05 7.72 -10.34
N TYR A 82 25.44 6.68 -10.91
CA TYR A 82 24.20 6.76 -11.71
C TYR A 82 23.35 5.52 -11.41
N GLY A 83 22.35 5.68 -10.54
CA GLY A 83 21.42 4.61 -10.22
C GLY A 83 20.43 4.37 -11.36
N THR A 84 20.76 3.51 -12.33
CA THR A 84 19.71 2.86 -13.10
C THR A 84 19.07 1.81 -12.19
N SER A 85 17.74 1.69 -12.24
CA SER A 85 16.98 0.70 -11.45
C SER A 85 17.56 -0.71 -11.56
N GLN A 86 18.18 -1.04 -12.71
CA GLN A 86 18.77 -2.33 -12.99
C GLN A 86 20.03 -2.59 -12.14
N THR A 87 20.93 -1.61 -12.06
CA THR A 87 22.19 -1.75 -11.31
C THR A 87 21.96 -1.92 -9.81
N SER A 88 20.93 -1.24 -9.26
CA SER A 88 20.53 -1.39 -7.86
C SER A 88 19.89 -2.76 -7.58
N ILE A 89 19.08 -3.28 -8.51
CA ILE A 89 18.49 -4.61 -8.42
C ILE A 89 19.59 -5.68 -8.48
N ASP A 90 20.57 -5.53 -9.36
CA ASP A 90 21.67 -6.48 -9.52
C ASP A 90 22.57 -6.51 -8.28
N ALA A 91 22.86 -5.35 -7.66
CA ALA A 91 23.59 -5.26 -6.40
C ALA A 91 22.88 -6.00 -5.25
N MET A 92 21.55 -5.78 -5.11
CA MET A 92 20.77 -6.46 -4.07
C MET A 92 20.67 -7.97 -4.30
N LYS A 93 20.55 -8.42 -5.55
CA LYS A 93 20.57 -9.86 -5.91
C LYS A 93 21.91 -10.52 -5.63
N ALA A 94 23.01 -9.79 -5.83
CA ALA A 94 24.37 -10.24 -5.52
C ALA A 94 24.69 -10.25 -4.00
N GLY A 95 23.73 -9.89 -3.16
CA GLY A 95 23.86 -9.97 -1.70
C GLY A 95 24.42 -8.71 -1.04
N ALA A 96 24.35 -7.55 -1.69
CA ALA A 96 24.64 -6.28 -1.02
C ALA A 96 23.70 -6.06 0.17
N PHE A 97 24.22 -5.53 1.26
CA PHE A 97 23.41 -5.13 2.40
C PHE A 97 22.45 -3.97 2.04
N ASP A 98 22.98 -3.00 1.29
CA ASP A 98 22.22 -1.85 0.78
C ASP A 98 23.03 -1.18 -0.34
N TYR A 99 22.48 -0.12 -0.94
CA TYR A 99 23.20 0.74 -1.87
C TYR A 99 22.97 2.21 -1.58
N ILE A 100 23.90 3.08 -2.00
CA ILE A 100 23.79 4.54 -1.86
C ILE A 100 24.27 5.24 -3.12
N THR A 101 23.55 6.30 -3.52
CA THR A 101 23.93 7.10 -4.69
C THR A 101 25.00 8.13 -4.35
N LYS A 102 25.97 8.33 -5.25
CA LYS A 102 27.01 9.36 -5.14
C LYS A 102 26.51 10.69 -5.77
N PRO A 103 26.77 11.86 -5.15
CA PRO A 103 27.35 12.04 -3.82
C PRO A 103 26.33 11.69 -2.72
N PRO A 104 26.72 10.89 -1.70
CA PRO A 104 25.81 10.55 -0.62
C PRO A 104 25.52 11.76 0.27
N SER A 105 24.27 11.94 0.68
CA SER A 105 23.98 12.89 1.75
C SER A 105 24.56 12.35 3.08
N LEU A 106 25.20 13.21 3.87
CA LEU A 106 25.85 12.81 5.12
C LEU A 106 24.88 12.13 6.09
N ASP A 107 23.62 12.61 6.14
CA ASP A 107 22.59 12.03 7.00
C ASP A 107 22.14 10.64 6.51
N ALA A 108 22.04 10.43 5.20
CA ALA A 108 21.72 9.11 4.66
C ALA A 108 22.86 8.12 4.93
N LEU A 109 24.10 8.55 4.74
CA LEU A 109 25.28 7.74 4.99
C LEU A 109 25.40 7.35 6.49
N ARG A 110 25.17 8.31 7.41
CA ARG A 110 25.17 8.06 8.86
C ARG A 110 24.15 6.98 9.25
N ARG A 111 22.90 7.11 8.78
CA ARG A 111 21.84 6.12 9.06
C ARG A 111 22.17 4.75 8.49
N LEU A 112 22.71 4.71 7.28
CA LEU A 112 23.05 3.47 6.59
C LEU A 112 24.19 2.72 7.32
N ILE A 113 25.24 3.43 7.73
CA ILE A 113 26.36 2.87 8.51
C ILE A 113 25.86 2.31 9.84
N ALA A 114 25.03 3.07 10.57
CA ALA A 114 24.46 2.60 11.84
C ALA A 114 23.66 1.31 11.66
N ARG A 115 22.86 1.20 10.60
CA ARG A 115 22.11 -0.03 10.24
C ARG A 115 23.02 -1.21 9.90
N ALA A 116 24.04 -0.98 9.08
CA ALA A 116 24.95 -2.02 8.64
C ALA A 116 25.78 -2.57 9.81
N LEU A 117 26.25 -1.70 10.70
CA LEU A 117 27.01 -2.10 11.88
C LEU A 117 26.15 -2.84 12.91
N ALA A 118 24.88 -2.46 13.07
CA ALA A 118 23.94 -3.17 13.93
C ALA A 118 23.63 -4.59 13.40
N ALA A 119 23.57 -4.78 12.09
CA ALA A 119 23.33 -6.08 11.45
C ALA A 119 24.54 -7.03 11.51
N GLY A 120 25.76 -6.51 11.58
CA GLY A 120 27.01 -7.27 11.59
C GLY A 120 27.46 -7.83 12.95
N GLN A 121 26.78 -7.50 14.05
CA GLN A 121 27.10 -8.04 15.38
C GLN A 121 26.19 -9.22 15.73
N PRO A 122 26.70 -10.32 16.30
CA PRO A 122 25.85 -11.33 16.92
C PRO A 122 25.15 -10.71 18.13
N VAL A 123 23.85 -10.54 18.02
CA VAL A 123 23.01 -9.83 19.01
C VAL A 123 22.92 -10.65 20.28
N ALA A 124 23.61 -10.21 21.32
CA ALA A 124 23.18 -10.38 22.69
C ALA A 124 22.59 -9.03 23.15
N GLY A 125 21.26 -8.95 23.29
CA GLY A 125 20.54 -7.90 23.99
C GLY A 125 20.13 -6.70 23.14
N ASP A 126 18.82 -6.55 23.00
CA ASP A 126 18.03 -5.31 22.90
C ASP A 126 18.64 -4.10 22.15
N ALA A 127 18.75 -4.21 20.84
CA ALA A 127 18.74 -3.04 19.95
C ALA A 127 17.54 -3.18 19.02
N GLU A 128 16.56 -2.29 19.13
CA GLU A 128 15.44 -2.19 18.22
C GLU A 128 15.97 -2.10 16.78
N PRO A 129 15.56 -2.98 15.87
CA PRO A 129 15.89 -2.82 14.47
C PRO A 129 15.26 -1.51 14.00
N SER A 130 16.07 -0.59 13.50
CA SER A 130 15.57 0.56 12.75
C SER A 130 14.82 0.03 11.54
N GLU A 131 13.49 0.04 11.66
CA GLU A 131 12.54 -0.54 10.75
C GLU A 131 12.74 -0.05 9.32
N PRO A 132 12.50 -0.94 8.31
CA PRO A 132 12.07 -0.47 7.00
C PRO A 132 10.95 0.54 7.24
N VAL A 133 10.77 1.54 6.36
CA VAL A 133 9.64 2.48 6.45
C VAL A 133 8.37 1.65 6.33
N VAL A 134 8.04 0.97 7.41
CA VAL A 134 6.78 0.24 7.57
C VAL A 134 5.73 1.33 7.57
N PRO A 135 4.72 1.26 6.71
CA PRO A 135 3.62 2.20 6.74
C PRO A 135 3.06 2.20 8.16
N ARG A 136 3.34 3.25 8.91
CA ARG A 136 2.83 3.42 10.28
C ARG A 136 1.49 4.15 10.24
N LEU A 137 0.62 3.79 11.16
CA LEU A 137 -0.59 4.55 11.38
C LEU A 137 -0.19 5.89 12.01
N VAL A 138 -0.51 7.00 11.32
CA VAL A 138 -0.08 8.37 11.69
C VAL A 138 -1.29 9.22 11.97
N GLY A 139 -1.25 10.00 13.06
CA GLY A 139 -2.26 10.99 13.45
C GLY A 139 -2.17 11.33 14.93
N ASP A 140 -2.48 12.59 15.28
CA ASP A 140 -2.46 13.14 16.64
C ASP A 140 -3.83 13.64 17.09
N THR A 141 -4.86 13.54 16.25
CA THR A 141 -6.22 13.96 16.61
C THR A 141 -6.75 13.15 17.81
N PRO A 142 -7.69 13.71 18.59
CA PRO A 142 -8.31 12.99 19.71
C PRO A 142 -8.89 11.63 19.33
N ALA A 143 -9.47 11.52 18.14
CA ALA A 143 -9.99 10.25 17.62
C ALA A 143 -8.88 9.20 17.43
N MET A 144 -7.70 9.62 16.93
CA MET A 144 -6.55 8.74 16.80
C MET A 144 -5.93 8.40 18.17
N ALA A 145 -5.91 9.34 19.10
CA ALA A 145 -5.43 9.08 20.46
C ALA A 145 -6.28 8.00 21.16
N GLU A 146 -7.60 8.03 21.02
CA GLU A 146 -8.49 6.99 21.55
C GLU A 146 -8.25 5.63 20.87
N LEU A 147 -8.03 5.61 19.55
CA LEU A 147 -7.65 4.41 18.82
C LEU A 147 -6.35 3.81 19.37
N TYR A 148 -5.30 4.59 19.59
CA TYR A 148 -4.03 4.12 20.14
C TYR A 148 -4.16 3.60 21.58
N LYS A 149 -4.96 4.27 22.42
CA LYS A 149 -5.26 3.77 23.79
C LYS A 149 -5.95 2.40 23.74
N MET A 150 -6.90 2.23 22.81
CA MET A 150 -7.62 0.98 22.64
C MET A 150 -6.69 -0.13 22.17
N ILE A 151 -5.82 0.14 21.17
CA ILE A 151 -4.79 -0.80 20.71
C ILE A 151 -3.86 -1.18 21.87
N GLY A 152 -3.37 -0.22 22.66
CA GLY A 152 -2.48 -0.47 23.80
C GLY A 152 -3.13 -1.34 24.89
N ARG A 153 -4.43 -1.16 25.18
CA ARG A 153 -5.17 -2.03 26.11
C ARG A 153 -5.32 -3.46 25.58
N LEU A 154 -5.58 -3.60 24.27
CA LEU A 154 -5.74 -4.89 23.63
C LEU A 154 -4.43 -5.64 23.40
N ALA A 155 -3.30 -4.94 23.37
CA ALA A 155 -1.99 -5.55 23.20
C ALA A 155 -1.66 -6.58 24.30
N LYS A 156 -2.22 -6.40 25.50
CA LYS A 156 -2.02 -7.28 26.67
C LYS A 156 -2.95 -8.51 26.70
N ASN A 157 -3.83 -8.64 25.72
CA ASN A 157 -4.85 -9.70 25.73
C ASN A 157 -4.90 -10.41 24.37
N ASP A 158 -5.12 -11.71 24.36
CA ASP A 158 -5.18 -12.55 23.14
C ASP A 158 -6.60 -12.69 22.57
N VAL A 159 -7.53 -11.79 22.94
CA VAL A 159 -8.91 -11.85 22.46
C VAL A 159 -9.01 -11.46 20.98
N PRO A 160 -9.97 -12.06 20.22
CA PRO A 160 -10.30 -11.60 18.89
C PRO A 160 -10.76 -10.14 18.89
N ALA A 161 -10.50 -9.43 17.80
CA ALA A 161 -10.96 -8.05 17.63
C ALA A 161 -11.36 -7.77 16.17
N LEU A 162 -12.36 -6.90 16.00
CA LEU A 162 -12.86 -6.46 14.71
C LEU A 162 -12.50 -5.00 14.47
N PHE A 163 -11.77 -4.73 13.39
CA PHE A 163 -11.41 -3.39 12.94
C PHE A 163 -12.41 -2.94 11.87
N VAL A 164 -13.16 -1.90 12.18
CA VAL A 164 -14.20 -1.34 11.30
C VAL A 164 -13.76 0.03 10.80
N GLY A 165 -13.93 0.30 9.53
CA GLY A 165 -13.65 1.60 8.96
C GLY A 165 -13.72 1.57 7.44
N GLU A 166 -13.85 2.72 6.83
CA GLU A 166 -13.92 2.85 5.39
C GLU A 166 -12.68 2.33 4.66
N HIS A 167 -12.79 2.15 3.35
CA HIS A 167 -11.63 1.76 2.55
C HIS A 167 -10.51 2.82 2.66
N GLY A 168 -9.26 2.36 2.78
CA GLY A 168 -8.11 3.26 2.85
C GLY A 168 -7.88 4.00 4.19
N THR A 169 -8.65 3.70 5.26
CA THR A 169 -8.46 4.33 6.58
C THR A 169 -7.22 3.86 7.34
N GLY A 170 -6.62 2.74 6.95
CA GLY A 170 -5.44 2.17 7.62
C GLY A 170 -5.75 0.97 8.53
N LYS A 171 -6.85 0.23 8.32
CA LYS A 171 -7.22 -0.97 9.10
C LYS A 171 -6.07 -1.97 9.26
N SER A 172 -5.40 -2.30 8.16
CA SER A 172 -4.28 -3.25 8.17
C SER A 172 -3.06 -2.73 8.93
N LEU A 173 -2.87 -1.40 8.97
CA LEU A 173 -1.81 -0.78 9.78
C LEU A 173 -2.14 -0.81 11.27
N ALA A 174 -3.41 -0.60 11.63
CA ALA A 174 -3.87 -0.70 13.01
C ALA A 174 -3.74 -2.13 13.54
N VAL A 175 -4.04 -3.14 12.70
CA VAL A 175 -3.82 -4.56 13.04
C VAL A 175 -2.34 -4.86 13.23
N ALA A 176 -1.46 -4.37 12.33
CA ALA A 176 -0.02 -4.54 12.47
C ALA A 176 0.48 -3.89 13.77
N MET A 177 0.07 -2.66 14.06
CA MET A 177 0.41 -1.97 15.30
C MET A 177 -0.03 -2.75 16.54
N LEU A 178 -1.23 -3.34 16.54
CA LEU A 178 -1.70 -4.19 17.64
C LEU A 178 -0.82 -5.44 17.80
N HIS A 179 -0.47 -6.09 16.69
CA HIS A 179 0.41 -7.27 16.70
C HIS A 179 1.80 -6.90 17.25
N ASP A 180 2.43 -5.86 16.72
CA ASP A 180 3.78 -5.41 17.10
C ASP A 180 3.85 -4.95 18.55
N SER A 181 2.73 -4.47 19.12
CA SER A 181 2.61 -4.06 20.52
C SER A 181 2.22 -5.21 21.46
N SER A 182 1.92 -6.41 20.93
CA SER A 182 1.46 -7.55 21.72
C SER A 182 2.60 -8.47 22.18
N GLU A 183 2.29 -9.41 23.07
CA GLU A 183 3.22 -10.47 23.48
C GLU A 183 3.63 -11.38 22.30
N ARG A 184 2.79 -11.42 21.22
CA ARG A 184 3.04 -12.20 20.00
C ARG A 184 3.86 -11.48 18.95
N ARG A 185 4.46 -10.33 19.25
CA ARG A 185 5.26 -9.50 18.31
C ARG A 185 6.39 -10.25 17.61
N HIS A 186 6.90 -11.31 18.23
CA HIS A 186 7.97 -12.16 17.67
C HIS A 186 7.44 -13.35 16.87
N GLU A 187 6.12 -13.57 16.88
CA GLU A 187 5.45 -14.59 16.08
C GLU A 187 4.98 -14.00 14.73
N PRO A 188 4.67 -14.83 13.72
CA PRO A 188 4.27 -14.30 12.42
C PRO A 188 2.90 -13.60 12.44
N LEU A 189 2.79 -12.49 11.71
CA LEU A 189 1.52 -11.86 11.34
C LEU A 189 1.11 -12.37 9.94
N VAL A 190 0.23 -13.35 9.90
CA VAL A 190 -0.30 -13.92 8.65
C VAL A 190 -1.48 -13.07 8.18
N ARG A 191 -1.37 -12.46 6.98
CA ARG A 191 -2.44 -11.64 6.39
C ARG A 191 -3.17 -12.43 5.32
N VAL A 192 -4.47 -12.56 5.47
CA VAL A 192 -5.35 -13.27 4.54
C VAL A 192 -6.47 -12.34 4.10
N ASN A 193 -6.60 -12.14 2.79
CA ASN A 193 -7.73 -11.41 2.22
C ASN A 193 -8.86 -12.42 1.91
N CYS A 194 -10.02 -12.23 2.50
CA CYS A 194 -11.15 -13.16 2.33
C CYS A 194 -11.78 -13.15 0.92
N THR A 195 -11.29 -12.32 0.01
CA THR A 195 -11.70 -12.31 -1.42
C THR A 195 -10.95 -13.32 -2.29
N ILE A 196 -9.92 -14.01 -1.77
CA ILE A 196 -9.16 -15.02 -2.53
C ILE A 196 -10.01 -16.30 -2.75
N PRO A 197 -9.62 -17.17 -3.70
CA PRO A 197 -10.33 -18.42 -3.96
C PRO A 197 -10.51 -19.27 -2.69
N VAL A 198 -11.68 -19.93 -2.57
CA VAL A 198 -12.10 -20.67 -1.37
C VAL A 198 -11.07 -21.67 -0.88
N ALA A 199 -10.48 -22.46 -1.80
CA ALA A 199 -9.48 -23.48 -1.44
C ALA A 199 -8.21 -22.86 -0.82
N ALA A 200 -7.77 -21.71 -1.33
CA ALA A 200 -6.63 -21.00 -0.77
C ALA A 200 -6.96 -20.38 0.59
N LEU A 201 -8.16 -19.83 0.75
CA LEU A 201 -8.66 -19.27 1.99
C LEU A 201 -8.76 -20.36 3.07
N GLU A 202 -9.33 -21.51 2.74
CA GLU A 202 -9.44 -22.67 3.63
C GLU A 202 -8.06 -23.15 4.10
N SER A 203 -7.14 -23.33 3.17
CA SER A 203 -5.76 -23.70 3.49
C SER A 203 -5.09 -22.69 4.43
N ALA A 204 -5.25 -21.40 4.18
CA ALA A 204 -4.67 -20.35 5.01
C ALA A 204 -5.25 -20.29 6.42
N LEU A 205 -6.58 -20.51 6.58
CA LEU A 205 -7.28 -20.52 7.86
C LEU A 205 -6.88 -21.71 8.74
N PHE A 206 -6.77 -22.90 8.15
CA PHE A 206 -6.61 -24.15 8.88
C PHE A 206 -5.20 -24.78 8.74
N SER A 207 -4.21 -24.00 8.29
CA SER A 207 -2.81 -24.43 8.18
C SER A 207 -2.12 -24.73 9.53
N GLY A 208 -2.79 -24.46 10.64
CA GLY A 208 -2.19 -24.58 11.99
C GLY A 208 -1.23 -23.44 12.32
N ALA A 209 -1.31 -22.32 11.61
CA ALA A 209 -0.48 -21.12 11.85
C ALA A 209 -0.57 -20.68 13.32
N THR A 210 0.58 -20.28 13.87
CA THR A 210 0.72 -19.62 15.17
C THR A 210 0.78 -18.10 14.96
N GLY A 211 0.90 -17.34 16.03
CA GLY A 211 1.01 -15.89 15.96
C GLY A 211 -0.33 -15.19 15.82
N THR A 212 -0.42 -14.28 14.86
CA THR A 212 -1.65 -13.51 14.60
C THR A 212 -2.13 -13.74 13.18
N LEU A 213 -3.42 -14.02 13.04
CA LEU A 213 -4.11 -14.18 11.76
C LEU A 213 -4.98 -12.94 11.51
N HIS A 214 -4.64 -12.14 10.52
CA HIS A 214 -5.42 -11.00 10.09
C HIS A 214 -6.31 -11.36 8.90
N LEU A 215 -7.62 -11.33 9.09
CA LEU A 215 -8.65 -11.58 8.08
C LEU A 215 -9.18 -10.24 7.56
N SER A 216 -8.75 -9.83 6.38
CA SER A 216 -9.24 -8.60 5.75
C SER A 216 -10.43 -8.89 4.83
N ASN A 217 -11.37 -7.93 4.72
CA ASN A 217 -12.63 -8.06 4.00
C ASN A 217 -13.41 -9.30 4.44
N ILE A 218 -13.60 -9.42 5.75
CA ILE A 218 -14.22 -10.62 6.37
C ILE A 218 -15.64 -10.87 5.86
N GLU A 219 -16.35 -9.82 5.43
CA GLU A 219 -17.66 -9.87 4.80
C GLU A 219 -17.70 -10.72 3.52
N ALA A 220 -16.57 -10.84 2.82
CA ALA A 220 -16.45 -11.60 1.59
C ALA A 220 -16.22 -13.12 1.83
N MET A 221 -16.07 -13.54 3.09
CA MET A 221 -15.84 -14.95 3.42
C MET A 221 -17.06 -15.81 3.06
N PRO A 222 -16.90 -16.95 2.36
CA PRO A 222 -18.00 -17.87 2.07
C PRO A 222 -18.69 -18.41 3.33
N ALA A 223 -20.02 -18.51 3.32
CA ALA A 223 -20.84 -18.90 4.47
C ALA A 223 -20.42 -20.23 5.13
N ALA A 224 -19.98 -21.20 4.33
CA ALA A 224 -19.48 -22.48 4.85
C ALA A 224 -18.22 -22.30 5.70
N LEU A 225 -17.29 -21.42 5.27
CA LEU A 225 -16.07 -21.12 6.02
C LEU A 225 -16.35 -20.24 7.23
N GLN A 226 -17.34 -19.32 7.16
CA GLN A 226 -17.78 -18.55 8.31
C GLN A 226 -18.26 -19.45 9.45
N ALA A 227 -19.12 -20.44 9.14
CA ALA A 227 -19.64 -21.38 10.14
C ALA A 227 -18.54 -22.29 10.72
N ARG A 228 -17.58 -22.69 9.90
CA ARG A 228 -16.44 -23.51 10.31
C ARG A 228 -15.46 -22.73 11.19
N LEU A 229 -15.17 -21.51 10.82
CA LEU A 229 -14.33 -20.59 11.60
C LEU A 229 -14.97 -20.28 12.96
N ALA A 230 -16.29 -19.99 13.00
CA ALA A 230 -17.01 -19.75 14.23
C ALA A 230 -16.86 -20.93 15.19
N ARG A 231 -17.06 -22.18 14.73
CA ARG A 231 -16.86 -23.38 15.53
C ARG A 231 -15.40 -23.51 16.02
N ALA A 232 -14.42 -23.34 15.15
CA ALA A 232 -13.01 -23.44 15.50
C ALA A 232 -12.57 -22.43 16.57
N LEU A 233 -13.26 -21.27 16.66
CA LEU A 233 -12.98 -20.22 17.65
C LEU A 233 -13.75 -20.41 18.96
N THR A 234 -14.95 -21.06 18.94
CA THR A 234 -15.82 -21.22 20.11
C THR A 234 -15.64 -22.55 20.82
N ASP A 235 -15.14 -23.59 20.14
CA ASP A 235 -14.99 -24.91 20.72
C ASP A 235 -14.08 -24.91 21.94
N SER A 236 -14.70 -25.00 23.13
CA SER A 236 -14.02 -25.09 24.42
C SER A 236 -13.33 -26.45 24.64
N ASP A 237 -13.72 -27.48 23.89
CA ASP A 237 -13.12 -28.82 23.95
C ASP A 237 -11.86 -28.94 23.11
N ARG A 238 -10.90 -28.03 23.49
CA ARG A 238 -9.62 -27.80 22.81
C ARG A 238 -8.73 -29.02 22.62
N ALA A 239 -9.08 -30.16 23.17
CA ALA A 239 -8.28 -31.40 23.15
C ALA A 239 -8.64 -32.34 21.99
N ARG A 240 -9.84 -32.25 21.39
CA ARG A 240 -10.37 -33.25 20.43
C ARG A 240 -10.58 -32.74 19.00
N SER A 241 -10.52 -31.43 18.76
CA SER A 241 -10.72 -30.86 17.41
C SER A 241 -9.45 -30.95 16.58
N THR A 242 -9.52 -31.59 15.43
CA THR A 242 -8.44 -31.59 14.39
C THR A 242 -8.27 -30.24 13.73
N GLU A 243 -9.23 -29.33 13.88
CA GLU A 243 -9.23 -27.98 13.26
C GLU A 243 -9.02 -26.90 14.32
N ARG A 244 -7.76 -26.70 14.72
CA ARG A 244 -7.40 -25.69 15.73
C ARG A 244 -6.81 -24.47 15.10
N ILE A 245 -7.40 -23.30 15.40
CA ILE A 245 -6.75 -22.00 15.18
C ILE A 245 -5.96 -21.66 16.44
N ARG A 246 -4.64 -21.71 16.34
CA ARG A 246 -3.70 -21.35 17.42
C ARG A 246 -3.36 -19.87 17.40
N ALA A 247 -3.52 -19.24 16.23
CA ALA A 247 -3.26 -17.83 16.04
C ALA A 247 -4.36 -16.99 16.72
N ARG A 248 -3.96 -15.81 17.20
CA ARG A 248 -4.91 -14.75 17.56
C ARG A 248 -5.61 -14.26 16.29
N VAL A 249 -6.95 -14.24 16.28
CA VAL A 249 -7.71 -13.79 15.10
C VAL A 249 -8.07 -12.32 15.22
N LEU A 250 -7.64 -11.53 14.25
CA LEU A 250 -8.00 -10.13 14.07
C LEU A 250 -8.70 -9.98 12.73
N ALA A 251 -9.94 -9.49 12.73
CA ALA A 251 -10.72 -9.30 11.51
C ALA A 251 -10.80 -7.82 11.14
N SER A 252 -10.93 -7.51 9.86
CA SER A 252 -11.20 -6.15 9.40
C SER A 252 -12.24 -6.10 8.28
N THR A 253 -13.10 -5.09 8.33
CA THR A 253 -14.21 -4.90 7.40
C THR A 253 -14.43 -3.42 7.07
N SER A 254 -14.99 -3.15 5.91
CA SER A 254 -15.56 -1.85 5.54
C SER A 254 -17.09 -1.87 5.45
N ALA A 255 -17.70 -3.05 5.59
CA ALA A 255 -19.14 -3.23 5.60
C ALA A 255 -19.72 -3.13 7.02
N ASP A 256 -21.01 -2.86 7.12
CA ASP A 256 -21.78 -3.00 8.35
C ASP A 256 -22.13 -4.47 8.56
N LEU A 257 -21.25 -5.19 9.28
CA LEU A 257 -21.48 -6.61 9.56
C LEU A 257 -22.75 -6.89 10.37
N ALA A 258 -23.22 -5.94 11.18
CA ALA A 258 -24.47 -6.12 11.93
C ALA A 258 -25.67 -6.14 10.96
N ALA A 259 -25.66 -5.26 9.95
CA ALA A 259 -26.67 -5.29 8.88
C ALA A 259 -26.56 -6.57 8.04
N GLU A 260 -25.34 -7.03 7.72
CA GLU A 260 -25.13 -8.28 6.98
C GLU A 260 -25.63 -9.52 7.76
N VAL A 261 -25.46 -9.54 9.10
CA VAL A 261 -26.02 -10.57 9.97
C VAL A 261 -27.55 -10.52 9.97
N ALA A 262 -28.14 -9.33 10.06
CA ALA A 262 -29.60 -9.15 10.02
C ALA A 262 -30.21 -9.59 8.67
N ALA A 263 -29.47 -9.38 7.57
CA ALA A 263 -29.85 -9.83 6.23
C ALA A 263 -29.60 -11.33 5.98
N GLY A 264 -28.97 -12.05 6.92
CA GLY A 264 -28.62 -13.47 6.77
C GLY A 264 -27.41 -13.76 5.87
N HIS A 265 -26.66 -12.74 5.48
CA HIS A 265 -25.48 -12.86 4.62
C HIS A 265 -24.20 -13.17 5.41
N PHE A 266 -24.19 -12.86 6.71
CA PHE A 266 -23.06 -13.16 7.59
C PHE A 266 -23.47 -14.01 8.79
N ASN A 267 -22.60 -14.96 9.17
CA ASN A 267 -22.88 -15.92 10.27
C ASN A 267 -22.86 -15.20 11.62
N ARG A 268 -23.97 -15.27 12.35
CA ARG A 268 -24.12 -14.62 13.66
C ARG A 268 -23.10 -15.12 14.67
N GLY A 269 -22.88 -16.45 14.76
CA GLY A 269 -21.92 -17.00 15.71
C GLY A 269 -20.49 -16.53 15.47
N LEU A 270 -20.08 -16.36 14.20
CA LEU A 270 -18.79 -15.76 13.88
C LEU A 270 -18.74 -14.29 14.28
N TYR A 271 -19.79 -13.54 13.95
CA TYR A 271 -19.90 -12.13 14.33
C TYR A 271 -19.75 -11.94 15.83
N ASP A 272 -20.50 -12.69 16.64
CA ASP A 272 -20.49 -12.59 18.10
C ASP A 272 -19.07 -12.83 18.68
N VAL A 273 -18.28 -13.70 18.07
CA VAL A 273 -16.90 -13.99 18.52
C VAL A 273 -15.92 -12.90 18.11
N ILE A 274 -15.94 -12.47 16.83
CA ILE A 274 -14.95 -11.52 16.34
C ILE A 274 -15.25 -10.08 16.76
N SER A 275 -16.52 -9.74 17.03
CA SER A 275 -16.97 -8.42 17.45
C SER A 275 -16.95 -8.21 18.96
N LEU A 276 -16.37 -9.17 19.73
CA LEU A 276 -16.22 -9.04 21.19
C LEU A 276 -15.58 -7.69 21.57
N ILE A 277 -14.61 -7.27 20.77
CA ILE A 277 -14.05 -5.92 20.82
C ILE A 277 -14.04 -5.36 19.40
N THR A 278 -14.75 -4.25 19.21
CA THR A 278 -14.81 -3.55 17.93
C THR A 278 -14.01 -2.24 18.02
N ILE A 279 -13.09 -2.04 17.08
CA ILE A 279 -12.24 -0.87 16.96
C ILE A 279 -12.64 -0.11 15.70
N HIS A 280 -13.14 1.10 15.88
CA HIS A 280 -13.50 1.98 14.78
C HIS A 280 -12.31 2.86 14.38
N ILE A 281 -11.96 2.85 13.09
CA ILE A 281 -10.90 3.69 12.54
C ILE A 281 -11.56 4.88 11.85
N PRO A 282 -11.30 6.12 12.32
CA PRO A 282 -11.96 7.30 11.79
C PRO A 282 -11.56 7.56 10.34
N PRO A 283 -12.50 7.94 9.48
CA PRO A 283 -12.19 8.37 8.13
C PRO A 283 -11.41 9.70 8.13
N LEU A 284 -10.65 9.96 7.06
CA LEU A 284 -9.75 11.13 7.00
C LEU A 284 -10.48 12.46 7.16
N ARG A 285 -11.74 12.56 6.70
CA ARG A 285 -12.58 13.76 6.87
C ARG A 285 -12.91 14.10 8.33
N GLU A 286 -12.84 13.16 9.26
CA GLU A 286 -13.05 13.35 10.69
C GLU A 286 -11.75 13.64 11.46
N ARG A 287 -10.58 13.52 10.78
CA ARG A 287 -9.26 13.82 11.32
C ARG A 287 -8.43 14.73 10.40
N ARG A 288 -9.07 15.79 9.89
CA ARG A 288 -8.44 16.72 8.93
C ARG A 288 -7.19 17.41 9.48
N ASP A 289 -7.13 17.60 10.79
CA ASP A 289 -5.97 18.18 11.47
C ASP A 289 -4.71 17.29 11.36
N ASP A 290 -4.87 15.99 11.07
CA ASP A 290 -3.75 15.08 10.81
C ASP A 290 -3.18 15.23 9.38
N LEU A 291 -3.89 15.92 8.47
CA LEU A 291 -3.49 16.05 7.05
C LEU A 291 -2.05 16.56 6.85
N PRO A 292 -1.61 17.65 7.53
CA PRO A 292 -0.24 18.13 7.34
C PRO A 292 0.83 17.11 7.76
N MET A 293 0.55 16.33 8.80
CA MET A 293 1.44 15.26 9.28
C MET A 293 1.45 14.08 8.31
N LEU A 294 0.28 13.66 7.81
CA LEU A 294 0.15 12.60 6.81
C LEU A 294 0.84 12.97 5.49
N ILE A 295 0.70 14.22 5.03
CA ILE A 295 1.38 14.72 3.83
C ILE A 295 2.90 14.60 4.00
N ARG A 296 3.46 15.06 5.11
CA ARG A 296 4.90 14.95 5.40
C ARG A 296 5.36 13.49 5.43
N HIS A 297 4.60 12.62 6.08
CA HIS A 297 4.89 11.18 6.16
C HIS A 297 4.90 10.53 4.77
N PHE A 298 3.88 10.78 3.96
CA PHE A 298 3.80 10.21 2.60
C PHE A 298 4.88 10.78 1.68
N ILE A 299 5.15 12.08 1.73
CA ILE A 299 6.25 12.68 0.96
C ILE A 299 7.59 12.03 1.32
N GLY A 300 7.86 11.80 2.60
CA GLY A 300 9.07 11.08 3.03
C GLY A 300 9.15 9.67 2.45
N SER A 301 8.05 8.91 2.48
CA SER A 301 7.96 7.56 1.88
C SER A 301 8.10 7.60 0.35
N ILE A 302 7.46 8.57 -0.31
CA ILE A 302 7.50 8.75 -1.77
C ILE A 302 8.93 9.12 -2.22
N ASN A 303 9.59 10.02 -1.51
CA ASN A 303 10.98 10.38 -1.78
C ASN A 303 11.91 9.17 -1.72
N ALA A 304 11.73 8.31 -0.70
CA ALA A 304 12.51 7.09 -0.56
C ALA A 304 12.23 6.08 -1.69
N LYS A 305 10.97 5.93 -2.10
CA LYS A 305 10.56 4.97 -3.15
C LYS A 305 10.94 5.44 -4.57
N LEU A 306 10.78 6.75 -4.85
CA LEU A 306 10.96 7.32 -6.20
C LEU A 306 12.33 8.00 -6.39
N ASN A 307 13.19 7.99 -5.39
CA ASN A 307 14.48 8.70 -5.36
C ASN A 307 14.32 10.20 -5.74
N ARG A 308 13.29 10.84 -5.16
CA ARG A 308 12.96 12.26 -5.34
C ARG A 308 13.36 13.03 -4.08
N SER A 309 13.36 14.36 -4.18
CA SER A 309 13.70 15.27 -3.07
C SER A 309 12.59 16.31 -2.87
N ILE A 310 11.34 15.86 -2.89
CA ILE A 310 10.19 16.73 -2.64
C ILE A 310 10.24 17.22 -1.20
N LYS A 311 10.21 18.54 -1.00
CA LYS A 311 10.28 19.20 0.31
C LYS A 311 8.92 19.38 0.97
N GLY A 312 7.85 19.44 0.15
CA GLY A 312 6.49 19.63 0.64
C GLY A 312 5.51 20.00 -0.47
N VAL A 313 4.39 20.56 -0.04
CA VAL A 313 3.34 21.12 -0.89
C VAL A 313 3.27 22.64 -0.68
N ASP A 314 2.89 23.40 -1.69
CA ASP A 314 2.67 24.84 -1.54
C ASP A 314 1.34 25.13 -0.80
N GLU A 315 1.11 26.38 -0.42
CA GLU A 315 -0.07 26.78 0.35
C GLU A 315 -1.38 26.53 -0.41
N GLN A 316 -1.40 26.76 -1.72
CA GLN A 316 -2.56 26.53 -2.56
C GLN A 316 -2.88 25.03 -2.71
N ALA A 317 -1.84 24.22 -2.87
CA ALA A 317 -1.96 22.77 -2.87
C ALA A 317 -2.49 22.24 -1.53
N LEU A 318 -1.94 22.73 -0.41
CA LEU A 318 -2.41 22.36 0.93
C LEU A 318 -3.89 22.69 1.12
N LYS A 319 -4.32 23.88 0.72
CA LYS A 319 -5.72 24.30 0.79
C LYS A 319 -6.63 23.35 -0.01
N ARG A 320 -6.27 23.02 -1.25
CA ARG A 320 -7.02 22.05 -2.08
C ARG A 320 -7.10 20.67 -1.42
N LEU A 321 -6.01 20.20 -0.81
CA LEU A 321 -5.98 18.93 -0.10
C LEU A 321 -6.89 18.96 1.15
N GLN A 322 -6.96 20.07 1.86
CA GLN A 322 -7.82 20.25 3.03
C GLN A 322 -9.31 20.33 2.70
N GLU A 323 -9.67 20.91 1.56
CA GLU A 323 -11.05 21.07 1.09
C GLU A 323 -11.63 19.74 0.57
N HIS A 324 -10.80 18.80 0.14
CA HIS A 324 -11.24 17.51 -0.43
C HIS A 324 -11.85 16.59 0.63
N ARG A 325 -12.86 15.80 0.25
CA ARG A 325 -13.61 14.91 1.15
C ARG A 325 -12.93 13.56 1.45
N TRP A 326 -11.98 13.18 0.66
CA TRP A 326 -11.19 11.95 0.78
C TRP A 326 -12.04 10.67 0.89
N PRO A 327 -12.87 10.33 -0.10
CA PRO A 327 -13.66 9.08 -0.05
C PRO A 327 -12.79 7.82 0.01
N GLY A 328 -11.58 7.85 -0.55
CA GLY A 328 -10.59 6.77 -0.43
C GLY A 328 -9.60 6.96 0.73
N ASN A 329 -9.86 7.91 1.64
CA ASN A 329 -9.10 8.15 2.87
C ASN A 329 -7.58 8.34 2.65
N SER A 330 -6.76 7.85 3.59
CA SER A 330 -5.29 7.97 3.53
C SER A 330 -4.68 7.25 2.31
N GLY A 331 -5.31 6.18 1.84
CA GLY A 331 -4.87 5.49 0.62
C GLY A 331 -5.08 6.31 -0.65
N GLU A 332 -6.13 7.13 -0.71
CA GLU A 332 -6.33 8.09 -1.79
C GLU A 332 -5.31 9.23 -1.70
N LEU A 333 -5.09 9.77 -0.51
CA LEU A 333 -4.10 10.81 -0.26
C LEU A 333 -2.69 10.37 -0.72
N GLU A 334 -2.27 9.16 -0.36
CA GLU A 334 -0.98 8.60 -0.79
C GLU A 334 -0.87 8.53 -2.32
N ARG A 335 -1.92 8.06 -3.00
CA ARG A 335 -1.94 7.98 -4.48
C ARG A 335 -1.90 9.35 -5.13
N VAL A 336 -2.66 10.33 -4.62
CA VAL A 336 -2.67 11.70 -5.13
C VAL A 336 -1.29 12.34 -4.97
N LEU A 337 -0.67 12.22 -3.81
CA LEU A 337 0.68 12.76 -3.54
C LEU A 337 1.75 12.04 -4.36
N THR A 338 1.64 10.71 -4.55
CA THR A 338 2.57 9.94 -5.39
C THR A 338 2.51 10.42 -6.83
N ARG A 339 1.31 10.59 -7.39
CA ARG A 339 1.13 11.13 -8.74
C ARG A 339 1.65 12.55 -8.86
N ALA A 340 1.32 13.41 -7.91
CA ALA A 340 1.80 14.80 -7.89
C ALA A 340 3.33 14.86 -7.82
N ALA A 341 3.97 14.04 -6.99
CA ALA A 341 5.42 13.96 -6.90
C ALA A 341 6.10 13.46 -8.19
N ILE A 342 5.45 12.58 -8.96
CA ILE A 342 5.96 12.12 -10.26
C ILE A 342 5.89 13.27 -11.29
N LEU A 343 4.80 14.03 -11.29
CA LEU A 343 4.52 15.08 -12.28
C LEU A 343 5.18 16.41 -11.94
N ALA A 344 5.50 16.68 -10.66
CA ALA A 344 6.12 17.91 -10.22
C ALA A 344 7.46 18.15 -10.93
N GLY A 345 7.59 19.32 -11.54
CA GLY A 345 8.82 19.76 -12.21
C GLY A 345 9.94 20.23 -11.27
N GLY A 346 9.64 20.34 -9.96
CA GLY A 346 10.56 20.84 -8.93
C GLY A 346 10.52 20.01 -7.65
N ASP A 347 10.99 20.62 -6.56
CA ASP A 347 11.04 20.02 -5.22
C ASP A 347 9.85 20.41 -4.32
N ILE A 348 8.87 21.14 -4.85
CA ILE A 348 7.61 21.50 -4.19
C ILE A 348 6.44 21.09 -5.08
N ILE A 349 5.47 20.40 -4.52
CA ILE A 349 4.21 20.05 -5.20
C ILE A 349 3.31 21.29 -5.20
N THR A 350 2.89 21.72 -6.38
CA THR A 350 1.99 22.86 -6.56
C THR A 350 0.54 22.42 -6.72
N SER A 351 -0.37 23.38 -6.65
CA SER A 351 -1.81 23.10 -6.86
C SER A 351 -2.11 22.49 -8.25
N ASN A 352 -1.27 22.79 -9.25
CA ASN A 352 -1.43 22.26 -10.62
C ASN A 352 -1.02 20.77 -10.72
N ASP A 353 -0.14 20.31 -9.84
CA ASP A 353 0.30 18.90 -9.81
C ASP A 353 -0.74 17.98 -9.15
N ILE A 354 -1.68 18.57 -8.37
CA ILE A 354 -2.72 17.82 -7.66
C ILE A 354 -3.90 17.57 -8.60
N ALA A 355 -4.13 16.29 -8.89
CA ALA A 355 -5.34 15.82 -9.56
C ALA A 355 -6.01 14.76 -8.69
N PHE A 356 -7.22 15.03 -8.24
CA PHE A 356 -8.02 14.05 -7.52
C PHE A 356 -8.49 12.96 -8.46
N LEU A 357 -8.40 11.71 -8.04
CA LEU A 357 -8.79 10.55 -8.87
C LEU A 357 -10.29 10.54 -9.21
N THR A 358 -11.10 11.24 -8.41
CA THR A 358 -12.52 11.47 -8.68
C THR A 358 -12.79 12.35 -9.90
N ASP A 359 -11.85 13.25 -10.27
CA ASP A 359 -12.07 14.15 -11.40
C ASP A 359 -11.71 13.54 -12.76
N SER A 360 -10.88 12.48 -12.80
CA SER A 360 -10.39 11.93 -14.08
C SER A 360 -10.82 10.50 -14.39
N VAL A 361 -11.05 9.65 -13.38
CA VAL A 361 -11.45 8.25 -13.61
C VAL A 361 -12.97 8.09 -13.61
N PHE A 362 -13.69 8.95 -12.88
CA PHE A 362 -15.15 9.01 -12.99
C PHE A 362 -15.63 9.82 -14.24
N GLN A 363 -14.83 10.76 -14.75
CA GLN A 363 -15.19 11.46 -16.00
C GLN A 363 -14.74 10.72 -17.27
N ALA A 364 -13.66 9.92 -17.26
CA ALA A 364 -13.17 9.23 -18.45
C ALA A 364 -13.62 7.75 -18.57
N GLY A 365 -14.11 7.13 -17.50
CA GLY A 365 -14.50 5.72 -17.49
C GLY A 365 -15.93 5.41 -17.06
N THR A 366 -16.68 6.40 -16.55
CA THR A 366 -18.05 6.20 -16.03
C THR A 366 -19.14 6.97 -16.78
N ASP A 367 -18.80 7.88 -17.67
CA ASP A 367 -19.82 8.62 -18.43
C ASP A 367 -20.50 7.81 -19.54
N GLY A 368 -19.93 6.70 -20.00
CA GLY A 368 -20.57 5.84 -20.98
C GLY A 368 -21.41 4.71 -20.35
N ALA A 369 -20.79 3.83 -19.57
CA ALA A 369 -21.44 2.60 -19.12
C ALA A 369 -22.18 2.77 -17.78
N SER A 370 -21.65 3.52 -16.78
CA SER A 370 -22.31 3.67 -15.48
C SER A 370 -23.42 4.70 -15.45
N GLY A 371 -23.37 5.72 -16.31
CA GLY A 371 -24.46 6.65 -16.55
C GLY A 371 -25.67 5.93 -17.16
N LEU A 372 -25.40 5.08 -18.16
CA LEU A 372 -26.40 4.27 -18.81
C LEU A 372 -26.98 3.21 -17.86
N ASP A 373 -26.14 2.49 -17.11
CA ASP A 373 -26.57 1.51 -16.10
C ASP A 373 -27.47 2.15 -15.01
N ARG A 374 -27.12 3.36 -14.57
CA ARG A 374 -27.93 4.09 -13.58
C ARG A 374 -29.25 4.54 -14.16
N ALA A 375 -29.25 5.07 -15.39
CA ALA A 375 -30.46 5.46 -16.12
C ALA A 375 -31.36 4.26 -16.41
N VAL A 376 -30.79 3.12 -16.81
CA VAL A 376 -31.53 1.87 -17.06
C VAL A 376 -32.12 1.34 -15.75
N ARG A 377 -31.38 1.33 -14.63
CA ARG A 377 -31.90 0.91 -13.31
C ARG A 377 -33.01 1.82 -12.83
N ALA A 378 -32.85 3.14 -12.95
CA ALA A 378 -33.89 4.09 -12.57
C ALA A 378 -35.16 3.88 -13.39
N ALA A 379 -35.04 3.74 -14.72
CA ALA A 379 -36.16 3.46 -15.61
C ALA A 379 -36.83 2.11 -15.33
N LEU A 380 -36.06 1.10 -14.93
CA LEU A 380 -36.56 -0.21 -14.51
C LEU A 380 -37.36 -0.10 -13.19
N GLN A 381 -36.82 0.59 -12.18
CA GLN A 381 -37.47 0.79 -10.89
C GLN A 381 -38.77 1.58 -11.01
N GLU A 382 -38.75 2.67 -11.77
CA GLU A 382 -39.95 3.51 -12.00
C GLU A 382 -41.06 2.70 -12.66
N ARG A 383 -40.78 1.91 -13.67
CA ARG A 383 -41.78 1.11 -14.37
C ARG A 383 -42.22 -0.16 -13.65
N LEU A 384 -41.38 -0.73 -12.76
CA LEU A 384 -41.79 -1.83 -11.87
C LEU A 384 -42.79 -1.37 -10.82
N VAL A 385 -42.73 -0.09 -10.39
CA VAL A 385 -43.73 0.51 -9.46
C VAL A 385 -45.07 0.71 -10.19
N ASP A 386 -45.04 1.16 -11.45
CA ASP A 386 -46.26 1.46 -12.20
C ASP A 386 -46.95 0.21 -12.79
N SER A 387 -46.22 -0.85 -13.09
CA SER A 387 -46.78 -2.06 -13.72
C SER A 387 -46.00 -3.34 -13.37
N PRO A 388 -46.25 -3.95 -12.19
CA PRO A 388 -45.45 -5.09 -11.67
C PRO A 388 -45.53 -6.39 -12.48
N GLN A 389 -46.48 -6.53 -13.45
CA GLN A 389 -46.75 -7.76 -14.19
C GLN A 389 -46.58 -7.64 -15.72
N SER A 390 -45.86 -6.64 -16.21
CA SER A 390 -45.69 -6.44 -17.66
C SER A 390 -44.63 -7.34 -18.27
N ASN A 391 -45.05 -8.35 -19.06
CA ASN A 391 -44.15 -9.19 -19.87
C ASN A 391 -43.45 -8.44 -21.06
N ARG A 392 -43.60 -7.11 -21.18
CA ARG A 392 -43.05 -6.27 -22.24
C ARG A 392 -42.07 -5.19 -21.75
N LEU A 393 -41.65 -5.22 -20.51
CA LEU A 393 -40.75 -4.22 -19.89
C LEU A 393 -39.47 -4.00 -20.69
N PHE A 394 -38.86 -5.08 -21.17
CA PHE A 394 -37.65 -5.01 -22.00
C PHE A 394 -37.87 -4.18 -23.27
N HIS A 395 -38.96 -4.48 -24.03
CA HIS A 395 -39.26 -3.75 -25.27
C HIS A 395 -39.56 -2.27 -25.01
N GLN A 396 -40.27 -1.96 -23.94
CA GLN A 396 -40.62 -0.57 -23.56
C GLN A 396 -39.37 0.26 -23.17
N ILE A 397 -38.42 -0.33 -22.48
CA ILE A 397 -37.17 0.35 -22.09
C ILE A 397 -36.27 0.53 -23.31
N VAL A 398 -36.10 -0.49 -24.15
CA VAL A 398 -35.31 -0.43 -25.38
C VAL A 398 -35.90 0.65 -26.31
N GLU A 399 -37.21 0.66 -26.51
CA GLU A 399 -37.89 1.64 -27.36
C GLU A 399 -37.72 3.09 -26.82
N ALA A 400 -37.78 3.28 -25.51
CA ALA A 400 -37.56 4.60 -24.90
C ALA A 400 -36.10 5.07 -25.10
N VAL A 401 -35.12 4.18 -24.92
CA VAL A 401 -33.70 4.48 -25.14
C VAL A 401 -33.42 4.79 -26.62
N GLU A 402 -33.95 4.00 -27.54
CA GLU A 402 -33.79 4.22 -28.97
C GLU A 402 -34.40 5.56 -29.41
N THR A 403 -35.57 5.91 -28.88
CA THR A 403 -36.23 7.21 -29.17
C THR A 403 -35.40 8.38 -28.62
N ALA A 404 -34.85 8.25 -27.44
CA ALA A 404 -33.98 9.27 -26.86
C ALA A 404 -32.69 9.47 -27.69
N LEU A 405 -32.04 8.37 -28.10
CA LEU A 405 -30.84 8.42 -28.95
C LEU A 405 -31.12 9.12 -30.31
N VAL A 406 -32.23 8.80 -30.94
CA VAL A 406 -32.62 9.42 -32.20
C VAL A 406 -32.89 10.91 -32.06
N LYS A 407 -33.58 11.30 -30.97
CA LYS A 407 -33.88 12.71 -30.64
C LYS A 407 -32.61 13.51 -30.45
N GLU A 408 -31.67 12.98 -29.65
CA GLU A 408 -30.41 13.64 -29.38
C GLU A 408 -29.51 13.74 -30.62
N ALA A 409 -29.44 12.69 -31.42
CA ALA A 409 -28.67 12.71 -32.68
C ALA A 409 -29.24 13.74 -33.69
N LEU A 410 -30.56 13.88 -33.75
CA LEU A 410 -31.21 14.92 -34.59
C LEU A 410 -30.92 16.32 -34.04
N ALA A 411 -30.91 16.52 -32.70
CA ALA A 411 -30.56 17.79 -32.10
C ALA A 411 -29.11 18.20 -32.41
N ILE A 412 -28.15 17.27 -32.25
CA ILE A 412 -26.72 17.48 -32.56
C ILE A 412 -26.51 17.80 -34.05
N THR A 413 -27.29 17.19 -34.94
CA THR A 413 -27.16 17.37 -36.40
C THR A 413 -28.07 18.45 -36.98
N ASN A 414 -28.69 19.28 -36.13
CA ASN A 414 -29.64 20.33 -36.51
C ASN A 414 -30.75 19.82 -37.43
N GLY A 415 -31.34 18.67 -37.13
CA GLY A 415 -32.42 18.05 -37.88
C GLY A 415 -31.97 17.29 -39.15
N ASN A 416 -30.69 17.23 -39.45
CA ASN A 416 -30.20 16.55 -40.64
C ASN A 416 -30.21 15.02 -40.49
N GLN A 417 -31.26 14.38 -41.02
CA GLN A 417 -31.47 12.93 -40.89
C GLN A 417 -30.37 12.09 -41.53
N VAL A 418 -29.64 12.60 -42.52
CA VAL A 418 -28.53 11.90 -43.18
C VAL A 418 -27.36 11.78 -42.21
N LYS A 419 -26.94 12.92 -41.66
CA LYS A 419 -25.85 12.97 -40.70
C LYS A 419 -26.20 12.27 -39.38
N ALA A 420 -27.45 12.33 -38.92
CA ALA A 420 -27.91 11.61 -37.74
C ALA A 420 -27.88 10.09 -37.95
N SER A 421 -28.23 9.59 -39.12
CA SER A 421 -28.17 8.16 -39.46
C SER A 421 -26.71 7.65 -39.51
N GLU A 422 -25.80 8.46 -40.04
CA GLU A 422 -24.35 8.16 -40.06
C GLU A 422 -23.76 8.17 -38.65
N LEU A 423 -24.12 9.16 -37.83
CA LEU A 423 -23.66 9.29 -36.43
C LEU A 423 -24.09 8.10 -35.58
N LEU A 424 -25.30 7.61 -35.73
CA LEU A 424 -25.84 6.46 -34.98
C LEU A 424 -25.50 5.10 -35.62
N GLY A 425 -24.94 5.06 -36.82
CA GLY A 425 -24.65 3.82 -37.52
C GLY A 425 -25.92 3.02 -37.92
N VAL A 426 -27.09 3.70 -38.09
CA VAL A 426 -28.36 3.07 -38.40
C VAL A 426 -28.87 3.48 -39.80
N ASN A 427 -29.71 2.63 -40.38
CA ASN A 427 -30.34 2.94 -41.67
C ASN A 427 -31.35 4.09 -41.52
N ARG A 428 -31.45 4.99 -42.54
CA ARG A 428 -32.41 6.11 -42.59
C ARG A 428 -33.87 5.68 -42.37
N ALA A 429 -34.25 4.50 -42.86
CA ALA A 429 -35.59 3.96 -42.65
C ALA A 429 -35.87 3.67 -41.16
N THR A 430 -34.87 3.15 -40.44
CA THR A 430 -34.94 2.90 -39.00
C THR A 430 -35.02 4.22 -38.22
N LEU A 431 -34.21 5.21 -38.59
CA LEU A 431 -34.22 6.53 -37.96
C LEU A 431 -35.59 7.24 -38.15
N ARG A 432 -36.17 7.20 -39.40
CA ARG A 432 -37.49 7.75 -39.68
C ARG A 432 -38.62 7.09 -38.90
N LYS A 433 -38.55 5.77 -38.69
CA LYS A 433 -39.58 5.01 -37.98
C LYS A 433 -39.57 5.35 -36.47
N LYS A 434 -38.44 5.82 -35.94
CA LYS A 434 -38.23 6.09 -34.53
C LYS A 434 -38.08 7.57 -34.19
N ALA A 435 -38.11 8.45 -35.18
CA ALA A 435 -38.18 9.89 -34.97
C ALA A 435 -39.57 10.25 -34.40
N PRO A 436 -39.62 11.09 -33.37
CA PRO A 436 -40.92 11.58 -32.83
C PRO A 436 -41.66 12.25 -33.99
N SER A 437 -42.94 11.91 -34.11
CA SER A 437 -43.87 12.66 -34.99
C SER A 437 -44.02 14.06 -34.42
N GLU A 438 -43.79 15.10 -35.23
CA GLU A 438 -44.06 16.49 -34.88
C GLU A 438 -45.51 16.70 -34.49
#